data_af1c1e9f147db8ab6bf5d7ec7940608f
#
_entry.id   af1c1e9f147db8ab6bf5d7ec7940608f
#
_cell.length_a   1.000
_cell.length_b   1.000
_cell.length_c   1.000
_cell.angle_alpha   90.00
_cell.angle_beta   90.00
_cell.angle_gamma   90.00
#
_symmetry.space_group_name_H-M   'P 1'
#
loop_
_entity.id
_entity.type
_entity.pdbx_description
1 polymer ?
#
loop_
_entity_poly.entity_id
_entity_poly.type
_entity_poly.pdbx_seq_one_letter_code
_entity_poly.pdbx_strand_id
1 'polypeptide(L)'
;QQDVHIRAFPAVQVLTERLWKGDNKQVPYKAFEALCKEMPEAPGINLSGKISPNKDVALTVPGKELLFTGKDTVQTALQEVGYPYTVEFKICPDEKTNISGVLFKGAHATVYTNWENTGRIAFSRDGYTFVFNSYRLPAGRWSSIRIEGDYKGTSLYVDGKLQERLEGRTMR
;
A
#
# COMPACT_ATOMS: atom_id res chain seq x y z
N GLN A 1 3.36 13.56 -6.51
CA GLN A 1 2.53 14.18 -7.57
C GLN A 1 1.28 13.37 -7.90
N GLN A 2 1.37 12.04 -8.02
CA GLN A 2 0.24 11.15 -8.37
C GLN A 2 -0.86 11.16 -7.32
N ASP A 3 -0.53 11.15 -6.03
CA ASP A 3 -1.54 11.18 -4.97
C ASP A 3 -2.31 12.49 -4.94
N VAL A 4 -1.65 13.58 -5.26
CA VAL A 4 -2.31 14.89 -5.41
C VAL A 4 -3.30 14.82 -6.58
N HIS A 5 -2.90 14.21 -7.69
CA HIS A 5 -3.76 14.06 -8.85
C HIS A 5 -4.99 13.18 -8.54
N ILE A 6 -4.79 11.99 -7.99
CA ILE A 6 -5.88 11.06 -7.63
C ILE A 6 -6.89 11.69 -6.65
N ARG A 7 -6.41 12.55 -5.74
CA ARG A 7 -7.27 13.23 -4.76
C ARG A 7 -7.92 14.50 -5.30
N ALA A 8 -7.21 15.26 -6.10
CA ALA A 8 -7.68 16.55 -6.61
C ALA A 8 -8.55 16.42 -7.86
N PHE A 9 -8.28 15.44 -8.72
CA PHE A 9 -8.94 15.35 -10.03
C PHE A 9 -10.45 15.16 -9.95
N PRO A 10 -11.02 14.30 -9.07
CA PRO A 10 -12.46 14.21 -8.93
C PRO A 10 -13.13 15.53 -8.49
N ALA A 11 -12.47 16.28 -7.60
CA ALA A 11 -12.96 17.57 -7.16
C ALA A 11 -12.91 18.62 -8.29
N VAL A 12 -11.86 18.60 -9.10
CA VAL A 12 -11.71 19.48 -10.28
C VAL A 12 -12.79 19.16 -11.30
N GLN A 13 -13.11 17.90 -11.55
CA GLN A 13 -14.18 17.50 -12.47
C GLN A 13 -15.54 18.04 -12.02
N VAL A 14 -15.87 17.91 -10.71
CA VAL A 14 -17.09 18.48 -10.15
C VAL A 14 -17.12 20.00 -10.32
N LEU A 15 -16.03 20.68 -10.03
CA LEU A 15 -15.93 22.13 -10.14
C LEU A 15 -16.11 22.58 -11.61
N THR A 16 -15.47 21.89 -12.55
CA THR A 16 -15.58 22.18 -13.98
C THR A 16 -17.01 22.03 -14.49
N GLU A 17 -17.70 20.95 -14.09
CA GLU A 17 -19.10 20.72 -14.44
C GLU A 17 -19.99 21.87 -13.93
N ARG A 18 -19.78 22.31 -12.69
CA ARG A 18 -20.51 23.40 -12.07
C ARG A 18 -20.24 24.75 -12.77
N LEU A 19 -18.99 25.04 -13.05
CA LEU A 19 -18.61 26.28 -13.74
C LEU A 19 -19.18 26.36 -15.16
N TRP A 20 -19.26 25.21 -15.85
CA TRP A 20 -19.69 25.18 -17.24
C TRP A 20 -21.21 25.18 -17.40
N LYS A 21 -21.95 24.47 -16.55
CA LYS A 21 -23.42 24.31 -16.65
C LYS A 21 -24.20 25.24 -15.75
N GLY A 22 -23.58 25.89 -14.80
CA GLY A 22 -24.26 26.72 -13.79
C GLY A 22 -25.18 25.88 -12.87
N ASP A 23 -25.89 26.59 -11.98
CA ASP A 23 -26.74 25.93 -10.96
C ASP A 23 -28.04 25.32 -11.49
N ASN A 24 -28.47 25.66 -12.69
CA ASN A 24 -29.81 25.36 -13.18
C ASN A 24 -30.01 23.94 -13.77
N LYS A 25 -28.96 23.14 -13.89
CA LYS A 25 -29.04 21.76 -14.41
C LYS A 25 -28.17 20.82 -13.58
N GLN A 26 -28.64 20.49 -12.41
CA GLN A 26 -27.94 19.55 -11.55
C GLN A 26 -28.05 18.13 -12.09
N VAL A 27 -26.93 17.55 -12.47
CA VAL A 27 -26.84 16.11 -12.72
C VAL A 27 -26.77 15.42 -11.35
N PRO A 28 -27.61 14.42 -11.05
CA PRO A 28 -27.50 13.65 -9.83
C PRO A 28 -26.09 13.06 -9.68
N TYR A 29 -25.55 13.06 -8.46
CA TYR A 29 -24.16 12.65 -8.20
C TYR A 29 -23.82 11.28 -8.82
N LYS A 30 -24.70 10.29 -8.71
CA LYS A 30 -24.47 8.96 -9.30
C LYS A 30 -24.35 8.98 -10.83
N ALA A 31 -25.15 9.80 -11.50
CA ALA A 31 -25.05 9.96 -12.96
C ALA A 31 -23.75 10.71 -13.36
N PHE A 32 -23.37 11.73 -12.58
CA PHE A 32 -22.09 12.41 -12.74
C PHE A 32 -20.90 11.46 -12.54
N GLU A 33 -20.91 10.64 -11.50
CA GLU A 33 -19.87 9.63 -11.24
C GLU A 33 -19.73 8.61 -12.39
N ALA A 34 -20.85 8.19 -12.98
CA ALA A 34 -20.84 7.30 -14.14
C ALA A 34 -20.18 7.99 -15.35
N LEU A 35 -20.53 9.23 -15.63
CA LEU A 35 -19.90 10.02 -16.69
C LEU A 35 -18.40 10.22 -16.47
N CYS A 36 -17.97 10.48 -15.24
CA CYS A 36 -16.54 10.60 -14.92
C CYS A 36 -15.73 9.33 -15.19
N LYS A 37 -16.36 8.16 -15.04
CA LYS A 37 -15.70 6.87 -15.34
C LYS A 37 -15.53 6.61 -16.84
N GLU A 38 -16.39 7.19 -17.67
CA GLU A 38 -16.35 7.09 -19.14
C GLU A 38 -15.42 8.13 -19.78
N MET A 39 -15.07 9.19 -19.03
CA MET A 39 -14.24 10.24 -19.56
C MET A 39 -12.78 9.77 -19.71
N PRO A 40 -12.18 9.97 -20.89
CA PRO A 40 -10.76 9.66 -21.05
C PRO A 40 -9.94 10.60 -20.16
N GLU A 41 -8.84 10.09 -19.67
CA GLU A 41 -7.91 10.91 -18.91
C GLU A 41 -7.23 11.94 -19.81
N ALA A 42 -6.97 13.12 -19.25
CA ALA A 42 -6.37 14.21 -20.02
C ALA A 42 -4.98 13.81 -20.55
N PRO A 43 -4.62 14.25 -21.77
CA PRO A 43 -3.29 14.01 -22.32
C PRO A 43 -2.20 14.55 -21.38
N GLY A 44 -1.10 13.80 -21.24
CA GLY A 44 0.04 14.18 -20.41
C GLY A 44 -0.12 13.89 -18.91
N ILE A 45 -1.22 13.28 -18.48
CA ILE A 45 -1.32 12.79 -17.11
C ILE A 45 -0.41 11.58 -16.95
N ASN A 46 0.38 11.60 -15.89
CA ASN A 46 1.19 10.45 -15.52
C ASN A 46 0.30 9.35 -14.93
N LEU A 47 0.01 8.34 -15.73
CA LEU A 47 -0.80 7.17 -15.36
C LEU A 47 -0.02 6.09 -14.61
N SER A 48 1.29 6.27 -14.39
CA SER A 48 2.11 5.25 -13.72
C SER A 48 1.65 4.92 -12.28
N GLY A 49 0.76 5.73 -11.69
CA GLY A 49 0.07 5.41 -10.44
C GLY A 49 -1.18 4.55 -10.59
N LYS A 50 -1.64 4.30 -11.82
CA LYS A 50 -2.75 3.38 -12.14
C LYS A 50 -2.22 2.04 -12.65
N ILE A 51 -1.24 1.50 -11.96
CA ILE A 51 -0.75 0.17 -12.28
C ILE A 51 -1.86 -0.81 -11.92
N SER A 52 -2.28 -1.61 -12.90
CA SER A 52 -3.23 -2.69 -12.67
C SER A 52 -2.69 -3.63 -11.60
N PRO A 53 -3.58 -4.20 -10.76
CA PRO A 53 -3.15 -5.17 -9.77
C PRO A 53 -2.30 -6.25 -10.43
N ASN A 54 -1.05 -6.34 -9.98
CA ASN A 54 -0.13 -7.33 -10.50
C ASN A 54 -0.35 -8.64 -9.72
N LYS A 55 -0.54 -9.74 -10.43
CA LYS A 55 -0.61 -11.08 -9.86
C LYS A 55 0.76 -11.74 -9.76
N ASP A 56 1.83 -11.00 -9.99
CA ASP A 56 3.16 -11.56 -10.01
C ASP A 56 3.59 -12.01 -8.62
N VAL A 57 4.18 -13.18 -8.59
CA VAL A 57 4.83 -13.69 -7.40
C VAL A 57 6.24 -13.11 -7.37
N ALA A 58 6.49 -12.21 -6.43
CA ALA A 58 7.77 -11.53 -6.29
C ALA A 58 8.91 -12.51 -5.99
N LEU A 59 8.63 -13.51 -5.17
CA LEU A 59 9.56 -14.55 -4.78
C LEU A 59 8.79 -15.80 -4.36
N THR A 60 9.13 -16.94 -4.96
CA THR A 60 8.68 -18.25 -4.49
C THR A 60 9.89 -19.15 -4.31
N VAL A 61 10.03 -19.71 -3.10
CA VAL A 61 11.05 -20.72 -2.80
C VAL A 61 10.29 -21.97 -2.33
N PRO A 62 9.96 -22.89 -3.23
CA PRO A 62 9.16 -24.07 -2.88
C PRO A 62 9.87 -24.93 -1.83
N GLY A 63 9.16 -25.24 -0.75
CA GLY A 63 9.60 -26.21 0.27
C GLY A 63 10.81 -25.80 1.10
N LYS A 64 11.22 -24.53 1.07
CA LYS A 64 12.35 -24.03 1.88
C LYS A 64 11.96 -22.76 2.61
N GLU A 65 12.37 -22.67 3.86
CA GLU A 65 12.37 -21.44 4.63
C GLU A 65 13.61 -20.63 4.26
N LEU A 66 13.44 -19.33 4.09
CA LEU A 66 14.56 -18.41 3.92
C LEU A 66 14.92 -17.83 5.29
N LEU A 67 16.17 -18.01 5.69
CA LEU A 67 16.70 -17.38 6.89
C LEU A 67 17.40 -16.08 6.49
N PHE A 68 16.91 -14.96 7.03
CA PHE A 68 17.53 -13.64 6.87
C PHE A 68 18.22 -13.23 8.16
N THR A 69 19.51 -12.97 8.09
CA THR A 69 20.34 -12.60 9.24
C THR A 69 20.48 -11.08 9.41
N GLY A 70 19.75 -10.31 8.59
CA GLY A 70 19.85 -8.84 8.54
C GLY A 70 20.96 -8.32 7.61
N LYS A 71 21.79 -9.19 7.08
CA LYS A 71 22.81 -8.88 6.04
C LYS A 71 22.42 -9.41 4.66
N ASP A 72 21.45 -10.31 4.66
CA ASP A 72 20.99 -10.96 3.45
C ASP A 72 19.95 -10.11 2.74
N THR A 73 20.05 -10.01 1.42
CA THR A 73 19.10 -9.29 0.59
C THR A 73 18.77 -10.13 -0.64
N VAL A 74 17.50 -10.27 -0.94
CA VAL A 74 17.02 -10.90 -2.17
C VAL A 74 16.39 -9.82 -3.04
N GLN A 75 16.94 -9.65 -4.23
CA GLN A 75 16.39 -8.74 -5.21
C GLN A 75 15.29 -9.44 -6.00
N THR A 76 14.11 -8.84 -6.05
CA THR A 76 12.98 -9.36 -6.82
C THR A 76 12.94 -8.78 -8.22
N ALA A 77 12.24 -9.46 -9.14
CA ALA A 77 12.03 -8.95 -10.49
C ALA A 77 11.01 -7.80 -10.55
N LEU A 78 10.25 -7.59 -9.47
CA LEU A 78 9.28 -6.50 -9.40
C LEU A 78 10.01 -5.16 -9.38
N GLN A 79 9.65 -4.29 -10.32
CA GLN A 79 10.21 -2.94 -10.41
C GLN A 79 9.33 -1.93 -9.67
N GLU A 80 8.04 -2.17 -9.64
CA GLU A 80 7.06 -1.24 -9.11
C GLU A 80 5.80 -1.98 -8.63
N VAL A 81 5.16 -1.44 -7.60
CA VAL A 81 3.87 -1.92 -7.07
C VAL A 81 2.91 -0.75 -7.00
N GLY A 82 1.82 -0.82 -7.78
CA GLY A 82 0.79 0.23 -7.83
C GLY A 82 -0.47 -0.14 -7.06
N TYR A 83 -1.38 0.82 -6.91
CA TYR A 83 -2.68 0.59 -6.27
C TYR A 83 -3.72 -0.02 -7.22
N PRO A 84 -4.62 -0.88 -6.72
CA PRO A 84 -4.54 -1.56 -5.42
C PRO A 84 -3.49 -2.67 -5.44
N TYR A 85 -2.90 -2.98 -4.30
CA TYR A 85 -1.96 -4.09 -4.18
C TYR A 85 -2.25 -4.95 -2.95
N THR A 86 -1.80 -6.20 -3.02
CA THR A 86 -1.77 -7.14 -1.90
C THR A 86 -0.41 -7.78 -1.85
N VAL A 87 0.23 -7.71 -0.68
CA VAL A 87 1.49 -8.39 -0.40
C VAL A 87 1.24 -9.43 0.68
N GLU A 88 1.53 -10.70 0.39
CA GLU A 88 1.37 -11.81 1.33
C GLU A 88 2.69 -12.51 1.59
N PHE A 89 2.96 -12.80 2.85
CA PHE A 89 4.14 -13.55 3.27
C PHE A 89 3.92 -14.19 4.64
N LYS A 90 4.76 -15.18 4.96
CA LYS A 90 4.85 -15.74 6.30
C LYS A 90 6.17 -15.32 6.93
N ILE A 91 6.12 -15.02 8.22
CA ILE A 91 7.30 -14.62 8.98
C ILE A 91 7.30 -15.27 10.36
N CYS A 92 8.47 -15.66 10.80
CA CYS A 92 8.74 -16.10 12.16
C CYS A 92 9.93 -15.28 12.68
N PRO A 93 9.70 -14.22 13.47
CA PRO A 93 10.79 -13.45 14.06
C PRO A 93 11.59 -14.30 15.04
N ASP A 94 12.92 -14.16 15.05
CA ASP A 94 13.76 -14.86 15.99
C ASP A 94 13.53 -14.33 17.43
N GLU A 95 13.50 -15.24 18.40
CA GLU A 95 13.35 -14.91 19.82
C GLU A 95 14.57 -14.14 20.39
N LYS A 96 15.74 -14.36 19.79
CA LYS A 96 17.02 -13.86 20.31
C LYS A 96 17.42 -12.50 19.74
N THR A 97 16.89 -12.16 18.58
CA THR A 97 17.23 -10.91 17.90
C THR A 97 16.13 -9.88 18.08
N ASN A 98 16.35 -8.97 18.98
CA ASN A 98 15.44 -7.83 19.20
C ASN A 98 15.83 -6.65 18.29
N ILE A 99 16.10 -6.93 17.01
CA ILE A 99 16.57 -5.93 16.05
C ILE A 99 15.41 -5.55 15.12
N SER A 100 15.19 -4.26 14.98
CA SER A 100 14.32 -3.72 13.93
C SER A 100 14.93 -4.03 12.57
N GLY A 101 14.21 -4.76 11.75
CA GLY A 101 14.67 -5.22 10.44
C GLY A 101 13.85 -4.64 9.29
N VAL A 102 14.49 -4.47 8.15
CA VAL A 102 13.80 -4.16 6.89
C VAL A 102 13.28 -5.47 6.30
N LEU A 103 11.97 -5.53 6.05
CA LEU A 103 11.32 -6.64 5.34
C LEU A 103 11.36 -6.43 3.83
N PHE A 104 10.88 -5.28 3.40
CA PHE A 104 10.82 -4.89 1.99
C PHE A 104 11.31 -3.46 1.85
N LYS A 105 12.07 -3.20 0.79
CA LYS A 105 12.56 -1.87 0.46
C LYS A 105 12.34 -1.61 -1.02
N GLY A 106 11.57 -0.59 -1.32
CA GLY A 106 11.40 0.00 -2.64
C GLY A 106 12.06 1.37 -2.75
N ALA A 107 11.88 2.03 -3.87
CA ALA A 107 12.42 3.37 -4.12
C ALA A 107 11.84 4.44 -3.17
N HIS A 108 10.56 4.32 -2.83
CA HIS A 108 9.82 5.33 -2.07
C HIS A 108 9.28 4.83 -0.73
N ALA A 109 9.21 3.52 -0.53
CA ALA A 109 8.66 2.94 0.68
C ALA A 109 9.55 1.82 1.24
N THR A 110 9.54 1.67 2.55
CA THR A 110 10.22 0.59 3.26
C THR A 110 9.27 0.02 4.30
N VAL A 111 9.17 -1.31 4.37
CA VAL A 111 8.42 -2.02 5.40
C VAL A 111 9.39 -2.60 6.42
N TYR A 112 9.08 -2.40 7.68
CA TYR A 112 9.88 -2.83 8.81
C TYR A 112 9.15 -3.89 9.64
N THR A 113 9.92 -4.83 10.17
CA THR A 113 9.49 -5.67 11.29
C THR A 113 10.12 -5.17 12.57
N ASN A 114 9.47 -5.42 13.70
CA ASN A 114 9.96 -5.06 15.04
C ASN A 114 10.40 -3.59 15.16
N TRP A 115 9.58 -2.68 14.64
CA TRP A 115 9.89 -1.24 14.66
C TRP A 115 10.22 -0.77 16.07
N GLU A 116 11.42 -0.15 16.23
CA GLU A 116 11.92 0.34 17.53
C GLU A 116 11.82 -0.70 18.67
N ASN A 117 12.04 -1.96 18.35
CA ASN A 117 11.96 -3.08 19.31
C ASN A 117 10.58 -3.26 19.98
N THR A 118 9.52 -2.84 19.30
CA THR A 118 8.15 -2.95 19.81
C THR A 118 7.42 -4.21 19.39
N GLY A 119 8.00 -5.02 18.49
CA GLY A 119 7.35 -6.15 17.83
C GLY A 119 6.31 -5.72 16.79
N ARG A 120 6.20 -4.44 16.45
CA ARG A 120 5.20 -3.93 15.52
C ARG A 120 5.74 -3.87 14.10
N ILE A 121 4.83 -4.03 13.14
CA ILE A 121 5.10 -3.75 11.73
C ILE A 121 4.91 -2.26 11.50
N ALA A 122 5.80 -1.67 10.72
CA ALA A 122 5.72 -0.28 10.32
C ALA A 122 6.07 -0.15 8.84
N PHE A 123 5.70 0.95 8.24
CA PHE A 123 6.23 1.34 6.94
C PHE A 123 6.61 2.81 6.92
N SER A 124 7.64 3.12 6.18
CA SER A 124 8.01 4.50 5.88
C SER A 124 7.70 4.83 4.43
N ARG A 125 7.35 6.08 4.17
CA ARG A 125 7.21 6.65 2.85
C ARG A 125 7.64 8.11 2.87
N ASP A 126 8.51 8.48 1.94
CA ASP A 126 8.97 9.87 1.76
C ASP A 126 9.43 10.53 3.08
N GLY A 127 10.12 9.77 3.94
CA GLY A 127 10.64 10.22 5.22
C GLY A 127 9.66 10.17 6.41
N TYR A 128 8.40 9.80 6.18
CA TYR A 128 7.41 9.62 7.24
C TYR A 128 7.25 8.14 7.58
N THR A 129 7.17 7.81 8.86
CA THR A 129 6.95 6.44 9.33
C THR A 129 5.56 6.30 9.95
N PHE A 130 4.89 5.21 9.61
CA PHE A 130 3.56 4.85 10.09
C PHE A 130 3.62 3.46 10.70
N VAL A 131 3.10 3.33 11.92
CA VAL A 131 3.18 2.09 12.70
C VAL A 131 1.79 1.49 12.85
N PHE A 132 1.67 0.19 12.62
CA PHE A 132 0.47 -0.57 12.99
C PHE A 132 0.51 -0.86 14.48
N ASN A 133 -0.34 -0.16 15.23
CA ASN A 133 -0.30 -0.17 16.69
C ASN A 133 -1.11 -1.31 17.31
N SER A 134 -2.08 -1.85 16.57
CA SER A 134 -3.04 -2.84 17.08
C SER A 134 -2.50 -4.25 17.16
N TYR A 135 -1.31 -4.52 16.58
CA TYR A 135 -0.74 -5.84 16.56
C TYR A 135 0.77 -5.86 16.83
N ARG A 136 1.20 -6.87 17.57
CA ARG A 136 2.62 -7.17 17.78
C ARG A 136 2.93 -8.57 17.27
N LEU A 137 3.95 -8.69 16.44
CA LEU A 137 4.45 -9.98 15.96
C LEU A 137 5.04 -10.79 17.11
N PRO A 138 4.54 -12.00 17.40
CA PRO A 138 5.14 -12.85 18.39
C PRO A 138 6.48 -13.39 17.89
N ALA A 139 7.51 -13.34 18.71
CA ALA A 139 8.79 -14.00 18.44
C ALA A 139 8.64 -15.51 18.52
N GLY A 140 9.44 -16.26 17.74
CA GLY A 140 9.46 -17.72 17.71
C GLY A 140 8.19 -18.37 17.14
N ARG A 141 7.27 -17.61 16.60
CA ARG A 141 6.01 -18.11 16.03
C ARG A 141 5.80 -17.64 14.60
N TRP A 142 5.39 -18.56 13.74
CA TRP A 142 4.94 -18.23 12.38
C TRP A 142 3.65 -17.45 12.39
N SER A 143 3.63 -16.36 11.66
CA SER A 143 2.44 -15.54 11.39
C SER A 143 2.27 -15.33 9.89
N SER A 144 1.06 -15.48 9.39
CA SER A 144 0.70 -15.15 8.01
C SER A 144 0.31 -13.67 7.95
N ILE A 145 1.09 -12.89 7.25
CA ILE A 145 0.89 -11.46 7.12
C ILE A 145 0.36 -11.15 5.73
N ARG A 146 -0.65 -10.29 5.66
CA ARG A 146 -1.15 -9.70 4.42
C ARG A 146 -1.27 -8.20 4.61
N ILE A 147 -0.65 -7.46 3.72
CA ILE A 147 -0.73 -5.99 3.66
C ILE A 147 -1.48 -5.64 2.38
N GLU A 148 -2.58 -4.92 2.52
CA GLU A 148 -3.36 -4.41 1.40
C GLU A 148 -3.25 -2.89 1.37
N GLY A 149 -3.02 -2.35 0.18
CA GLY A 149 -2.95 -0.92 -0.02
C GLY A 149 -3.86 -0.45 -1.14
N ASP A 150 -4.51 0.65 -0.90
CA ASP A 150 -5.23 1.41 -1.90
C ASP A 150 -4.89 2.91 -1.78
N TYR A 151 -5.49 3.75 -2.62
CA TYR A 151 -5.25 5.20 -2.58
C TYR A 151 -5.79 5.89 -1.31
N LYS A 152 -6.59 5.21 -0.48
CA LYS A 152 -7.16 5.74 0.76
C LYS A 152 -6.36 5.35 1.99
N GLY A 153 -5.67 4.20 1.96
CA GLY A 153 -4.94 3.75 3.15
C GLY A 153 -4.27 2.40 2.97
N THR A 154 -3.70 1.93 4.07
CA THR A 154 -2.99 0.64 4.15
C THR A 154 -3.57 -0.20 5.28
N SER A 155 -3.91 -1.45 5.00
CA SER A 155 -4.49 -2.40 5.95
C SER A 155 -3.51 -3.52 6.26
N LEU A 156 -3.43 -3.91 7.52
CA LEU A 156 -2.68 -5.06 8.00
C LEU A 156 -3.63 -6.18 8.42
N TYR A 157 -3.43 -7.35 7.85
CA TYR A 157 -4.10 -8.58 8.24
C TYR A 157 -3.06 -9.56 8.81
N VAL A 158 -3.44 -10.29 9.84
CA VAL A 158 -2.64 -11.36 10.42
C VAL A 158 -3.51 -12.59 10.60
N ASP A 159 -3.01 -13.73 10.11
CA ASP A 159 -3.72 -15.01 10.13
C ASP A 159 -5.16 -14.88 9.59
N GLY A 160 -5.31 -14.10 8.52
CA GLY A 160 -6.58 -13.85 7.84
C GLY A 160 -7.49 -12.80 8.48
N LYS A 161 -7.13 -12.24 9.65
CA LYS A 161 -7.95 -11.25 10.37
C LYS A 161 -7.39 -9.84 10.18
N LEU A 162 -8.26 -8.88 9.87
CA LEU A 162 -7.88 -7.47 9.86
C LEU A 162 -7.50 -7.04 11.29
N GLN A 163 -6.29 -6.53 11.43
CA GLN A 163 -5.77 -5.99 12.68
C GLN A 163 -5.91 -4.48 12.76
N GLU A 164 -5.55 -3.81 11.67
CA GLU A 164 -5.60 -2.34 11.62
C GLU A 164 -5.67 -1.84 10.19
N ARG A 165 -6.35 -0.71 9.99
CA ARG A 165 -6.29 0.07 8.76
C ARG A 165 -5.86 1.50 9.09
N LEU A 166 -4.83 1.96 8.45
CA LEU A 166 -4.28 3.31 8.56
C LEU A 166 -4.86 4.17 7.44
N GLU A 167 -5.96 4.88 7.73
CA GLU A 167 -6.63 5.76 6.77
C GLU A 167 -5.74 6.97 6.42
N GLY A 168 -5.73 7.33 5.14
CA GLY A 168 -4.89 8.40 4.61
C GLY A 168 -3.39 8.12 4.64
N ARG A 169 -2.98 6.92 5.06
CA ARG A 169 -1.59 6.48 5.10
C ARG A 169 -1.38 5.40 4.05
N THR A 170 -0.73 5.78 2.98
CA THR A 170 -0.58 4.93 1.79
C THR A 170 0.88 4.56 1.58
N MET A 171 1.13 3.28 1.28
CA MET A 171 2.43 2.73 0.91
C MET A 171 2.41 2.35 -0.57
N ARG A 172 3.46 2.63 -1.31
CA ARG A 172 3.70 2.21 -2.70
C ARG A 172 5.18 2.13 -3.00
#